data_838cc5421325f8ef95fd129385154071
#
_entry.id   838cc5421325f8ef95fd129385154071
#
_cell.length_a   1.000
_cell.length_b   1.000
_cell.length_c   1.000
_cell.angle_alpha   90.00
_cell.angle_beta   90.00
_cell.angle_gamma   90.00
#
_symmetry.space_group_name_H-M   'P 1'
#
loop_
_entity.id
_entity.type
_entity.pdbx_description
1 polymer ?
#
loop_
_entity_poly.entity_id
_entity_poly.type
_entity_poly.pdbx_seq_one_letter_code
_entity_poly.pdbx_strand_id
1 'polypeptide(L)'
;MKKSLKKILAFTMAAAMAAGLAACGSSASTSPSAGGSGSAPTVSDEPIKISMYYADNPTLPYMDSWLAVQETAKIAGVDLTVEAIPSTDYNTKVSLALNTGENCPDVILYQDTKGENSSLALNGAIVPISDYPEWTPNFNAMVEKLGLKDDVEELALKDGKRYFMPQLFDQPFYDGGLIMRQDYLEEKGFDAPKTFDDLYEILKAYKADHPDSYPLTTLVAPYVTYRMMMPSFGISFGKSSSSGTGALSYDYEKGEYFEGCISEEAREYLRFMNKLYAEGLLDPEMAAPIDGDVWSTKMATGAAMATYAYYDQIGGVETASEIDGFKLQMYPSLEGPAGAHHQPKSKTGKGIMFPASTAERDDFEQVVRAVDEMFFSEECSTIWCLGVEGTTYTMDGDKIVYSDDLTSSPDGIYKTMQVKYGCGADPFQFVWINEREMSKYDENYAQINKTVAGMEDGNVIQPLPPTPLFDDLTAEDAASLQTPLADSIEVWIDAFVTGSKSLDTDWDAYVAEMKNLQIEEFCKMYNDNLRK
;
A
#
# COMPACT_ATOMS: atom_id res chain seq x y z
N MET A 1 -15.74 -18.41 31.89
CA MET A 1 -16.49 -17.16 31.67
C MET A 1 -16.13 -16.63 30.29
N LYS A 2 -16.60 -17.26 29.24
CA LYS A 2 -16.46 -16.85 27.82
C LYS A 2 -17.76 -17.18 27.16
N LYS A 3 -18.66 -16.21 27.03
CA LYS A 3 -19.88 -16.25 26.18
C LYS A 3 -20.64 -14.94 26.47
N SER A 4 -20.32 -13.86 25.76
CA SER A 4 -21.28 -12.76 25.50
C SER A 4 -20.60 -11.61 24.73
N LEU A 5 -20.24 -11.83 23.47
CA LEU A 5 -19.93 -10.74 22.55
C LEU A 5 -20.32 -11.10 21.09
N LYS A 6 -21.41 -11.82 20.95
CA LYS A 6 -21.99 -12.12 19.61
C LYS A 6 -23.49 -11.87 19.64
N LYS A 7 -23.95 -10.67 19.94
CA LYS A 7 -25.34 -10.25 19.75
C LYS A 7 -25.52 -8.74 19.90
N ILE A 8 -24.91 -7.93 19.07
CA ILE A 8 -25.32 -6.54 18.83
C ILE A 8 -24.78 -6.14 17.44
N LEU A 9 -25.35 -6.67 16.36
CA LEU A 9 -25.24 -6.09 15.01
C LEU A 9 -26.34 -6.58 14.07
N ALA A 10 -27.51 -6.83 14.59
CA ALA A 10 -28.65 -7.21 13.76
C ALA A 10 -29.91 -6.52 14.26
N PHE A 11 -29.99 -5.20 14.17
CA PHE A 11 -31.29 -4.49 14.31
C PHE A 11 -31.12 -2.99 14.04
N THR A 12 -30.95 -2.57 12.78
CA THR A 12 -31.27 -1.18 12.35
C THR A 12 -31.33 -1.03 10.82
N MET A 13 -31.88 -1.98 10.09
CA MET A 13 -32.26 -1.78 8.70
C MET A 13 -33.66 -2.32 8.42
N ALA A 14 -34.69 -1.75 9.07
CA ALA A 14 -36.08 -1.97 8.67
C ALA A 14 -37.01 -1.00 9.39
N ALA A 15 -36.94 0.30 9.11
CA ALA A 15 -38.04 1.24 9.44
C ALA A 15 -37.82 2.62 8.81
N ALA A 16 -37.84 2.75 7.51
CA ALA A 16 -37.99 4.06 6.84
C ALA A 16 -38.65 3.94 5.46
N MET A 17 -39.69 3.13 5.32
CA MET A 17 -40.62 3.23 4.19
C MET A 17 -42.04 3.04 4.68
N ALA A 18 -42.70 4.09 5.14
CA ALA A 18 -44.14 4.30 5.10
C ALA A 18 -44.51 5.53 5.94
N ALA A 19 -44.62 6.70 5.31
CA ALA A 19 -45.61 7.73 5.68
C ALA A 19 -45.39 9.00 4.85
N GLY A 20 -45.95 9.03 3.72
CA GLY A 20 -46.11 10.23 2.91
C GLY A 20 -47.37 10.15 2.10
N LEU A 21 -48.53 10.56 2.67
CA LEU A 21 -49.73 11.06 1.97
C LEU A 21 -50.78 11.43 3.01
N ALA A 22 -51.02 12.73 3.12
CA ALA A 22 -52.33 13.40 3.26
C ALA A 22 -52.21 14.71 4.01
N ALA A 23 -52.31 15.78 3.29
CA ALA A 23 -53.43 16.67 3.13
C ALA A 23 -53.54 17.87 4.09
N CYS A 24 -53.40 19.04 3.52
CA CYS A 24 -54.12 20.32 3.67
C CYS A 24 -54.85 20.63 4.98
N GLY A 25 -54.61 21.86 5.49
CA GLY A 25 -55.62 22.56 6.25
C GLY A 25 -55.11 23.58 7.27
N SER A 26 -54.95 24.80 6.84
CA SER A 26 -55.20 26.13 7.43
C SER A 26 -54.99 26.48 8.92
N SER A 27 -54.31 27.63 9.03
CA SER A 27 -54.51 28.82 9.85
C SER A 27 -53.90 28.94 11.25
N ALA A 28 -52.95 29.85 11.28
CA ALA A 28 -52.72 31.00 12.17
C ALA A 28 -52.63 30.83 13.69
N SER A 29 -51.48 31.18 14.28
CA SER A 29 -51.27 32.39 15.11
C SER A 29 -49.88 32.46 15.75
N THR A 30 -49.19 33.53 15.45
CA THR A 30 -48.24 34.40 16.20
C THR A 30 -47.48 33.95 17.44
N SER A 31 -46.15 33.95 17.33
CA SER A 31 -45.06 34.82 17.89
C SER A 31 -44.23 34.22 19.02
N PRO A 32 -43.03 34.77 19.36
CA PRO A 32 -41.74 34.37 18.82
C PRO A 32 -40.79 33.85 19.93
N SER A 33 -39.83 33.02 19.57
CA SER A 33 -38.65 32.84 20.40
C SER A 33 -37.42 32.51 19.54
N ALA A 34 -36.35 33.22 19.79
CA ALA A 34 -35.09 33.16 19.15
C ALA A 34 -34.36 31.82 19.42
N GLY A 35 -33.81 31.22 18.37
CA GLY A 35 -32.91 30.09 18.45
C GLY A 35 -32.33 29.82 17.06
N GLY A 36 -31.09 30.20 16.82
CA GLY A 36 -30.41 30.08 15.54
C GLY A 36 -30.39 28.63 15.07
N SER A 37 -31.09 28.37 13.99
CA SER A 37 -31.05 27.16 13.20
C SER A 37 -30.05 27.43 12.08
N GLY A 38 -28.89 26.81 12.16
CA GLY A 38 -27.98 26.73 11.03
C GLY A 38 -28.72 26.02 9.90
N SER A 39 -28.95 26.72 8.82
CA SER A 39 -29.48 26.16 7.58
C SER A 39 -28.50 25.14 7.05
N ALA A 40 -28.95 23.91 6.84
CA ALA A 40 -28.21 22.96 5.98
C ALA A 40 -27.99 23.63 4.61
N PRO A 41 -26.79 23.53 4.01
CA PRO A 41 -26.56 24.12 2.71
C PRO A 41 -27.55 23.51 1.71
N THR A 42 -28.21 24.39 0.94
CA THR A 42 -29.03 23.98 -0.21
C THR A 42 -28.12 23.34 -1.21
N VAL A 43 -28.21 22.02 -1.36
CA VAL A 43 -27.58 21.29 -2.47
C VAL A 43 -28.10 21.92 -3.76
N SER A 44 -27.21 22.49 -4.57
CA SER A 44 -27.57 22.94 -5.91
C SER A 44 -27.95 21.71 -6.73
N ASP A 45 -29.01 21.80 -7.55
CA ASP A 45 -29.44 20.70 -8.43
C ASP A 45 -28.42 20.41 -9.57
N GLU A 46 -27.36 21.22 -9.70
CA GLU A 46 -26.30 21.04 -10.71
C GLU A 46 -25.05 20.40 -10.05
N PRO A 47 -24.45 19.39 -10.70
CA PRO A 47 -23.22 18.77 -10.23
C PRO A 47 -22.06 19.77 -10.09
N ILE A 48 -21.24 19.59 -9.08
CA ILE A 48 -20.04 20.40 -8.83
C ILE A 48 -18.96 20.00 -9.84
N LYS A 49 -18.45 20.94 -10.63
CA LYS A 49 -17.37 20.68 -11.58
C LYS A 49 -16.06 20.62 -10.86
N ILE A 50 -15.38 19.47 -10.97
CA ILE A 50 -14.06 19.22 -10.34
C ILE A 50 -13.10 18.68 -11.39
N SER A 51 -11.95 19.31 -11.51
CA SER A 51 -10.82 18.83 -12.31
C SER A 51 -9.78 18.15 -11.41
N MET A 52 -9.23 17.01 -11.87
CA MET A 52 -8.25 16.22 -11.12
C MET A 52 -7.05 15.82 -11.98
N TYR A 53 -5.86 15.84 -11.37
CA TYR A 53 -4.70 15.16 -11.92
C TYR A 53 -4.65 13.72 -11.42
N TYR A 54 -4.42 12.80 -12.35
CA TYR A 54 -4.31 11.36 -12.12
C TYR A 54 -2.97 10.84 -12.64
N ALA A 55 -2.23 10.10 -11.81
CA ALA A 55 -0.97 9.45 -12.21
C ALA A 55 -1.28 8.19 -13.02
N ASP A 56 -1.18 8.28 -14.35
CA ASP A 56 -1.55 7.22 -15.27
C ASP A 56 -0.46 6.15 -15.38
N ASN A 57 -0.85 4.90 -15.20
CA ASN A 57 0.05 3.75 -15.30
C ASN A 57 -0.21 3.02 -16.62
N PRO A 58 0.81 2.75 -17.46
CA PRO A 58 0.64 2.04 -18.72
C PRO A 58 0.00 0.65 -18.60
N THR A 59 0.17 -0.02 -17.46
CA THR A 59 -0.45 -1.34 -17.20
C THR A 59 -1.88 -1.24 -16.68
N LEU A 60 -2.32 -0.03 -16.30
CA LEU A 60 -3.66 0.26 -15.79
C LEU A 60 -4.07 1.66 -16.26
N PRO A 61 -4.21 1.91 -17.58
CA PRO A 61 -4.52 3.22 -18.11
C PRO A 61 -5.93 3.67 -17.67
N TYR A 62 -6.03 4.93 -17.29
CA TYR A 62 -7.30 5.54 -16.90
C TYR A 62 -8.37 5.45 -18.01
N MET A 63 -9.60 5.16 -17.61
CA MET A 63 -10.76 5.19 -18.50
C MET A 63 -11.94 5.92 -17.85
N ASP A 64 -12.49 6.93 -18.54
CA ASP A 64 -13.71 7.65 -18.09
C ASP A 64 -14.93 6.72 -17.93
N SER A 65 -14.90 5.55 -18.58
CA SER A 65 -15.95 4.54 -18.53
C SER A 65 -15.91 3.64 -17.30
N TRP A 66 -14.93 3.78 -16.42
CA TRP A 66 -14.85 2.97 -15.21
C TRP A 66 -16.08 3.14 -14.33
N LEU A 67 -16.70 2.01 -13.98
CA LEU A 67 -17.90 1.97 -13.14
C LEU A 67 -17.69 2.67 -11.79
N ALA A 68 -16.53 2.43 -11.15
CA ALA A 68 -16.22 3.04 -9.87
C ALA A 68 -16.16 4.56 -9.94
N VAL A 69 -15.54 5.11 -10.99
CA VAL A 69 -15.49 6.57 -11.23
C VAL A 69 -16.89 7.15 -11.42
N GLN A 70 -17.70 6.52 -12.28
CA GLN A 70 -19.04 7.02 -12.60
C GLN A 70 -19.99 7.01 -11.42
N GLU A 71 -20.03 5.90 -10.67
CA GLU A 71 -20.95 5.78 -9.54
C GLU A 71 -20.52 6.63 -8.33
N THR A 72 -19.22 6.70 -8.02
CA THR A 72 -18.75 7.56 -6.91
C THR A 72 -18.90 9.05 -7.22
N ALA A 73 -18.62 9.48 -8.47
CA ALA A 73 -18.86 10.85 -8.89
C ALA A 73 -20.36 11.22 -8.83
N LYS A 74 -21.24 10.31 -9.22
CA LYS A 74 -22.70 10.49 -9.14
C LYS A 74 -23.17 10.60 -7.68
N ILE A 75 -22.69 9.75 -6.77
CA ILE A 75 -23.02 9.80 -5.34
C ILE A 75 -22.56 11.12 -4.75
N ALA A 76 -21.35 11.55 -5.05
CA ALA A 76 -20.77 12.81 -4.56
C ALA A 76 -21.35 14.07 -5.26
N GLY A 77 -22.19 13.92 -6.29
CA GLY A 77 -22.74 15.04 -7.06
C GLY A 77 -21.69 15.80 -7.86
N VAL A 78 -20.70 15.09 -8.43
CA VAL A 78 -19.55 15.66 -9.14
C VAL A 78 -19.67 15.48 -10.65
N ASP A 79 -19.41 16.54 -11.41
CA ASP A 79 -19.08 16.51 -12.85
C ASP A 79 -17.55 16.52 -12.96
N LEU A 80 -16.96 15.32 -13.11
CA LEU A 80 -15.53 15.07 -12.97
C LEU A 80 -14.80 15.20 -14.32
N THR A 81 -13.71 15.94 -14.32
CA THR A 81 -12.75 15.99 -15.44
C THR A 81 -11.39 15.49 -14.93
N VAL A 82 -10.89 14.40 -15.52
CA VAL A 82 -9.59 13.82 -15.15
C VAL A 82 -8.56 14.11 -16.22
N GLU A 83 -7.43 14.67 -15.83
CA GLU A 83 -6.24 14.73 -16.68
C GLU A 83 -5.30 13.59 -16.27
N ALA A 84 -5.28 12.53 -17.10
CA ALA A 84 -4.40 11.39 -16.94
C ALA A 84 -2.99 11.75 -17.44
N ILE A 85 -2.01 11.75 -16.55
CA ILE A 85 -0.63 12.14 -16.81
C ILE A 85 0.25 10.91 -16.63
N PRO A 86 1.11 10.53 -17.60
CA PRO A 86 2.01 9.40 -17.44
C PRO A 86 2.75 9.44 -16.08
N SER A 87 2.77 8.33 -15.38
CA SER A 87 3.35 8.24 -14.03
C SER A 87 4.82 8.68 -13.95
N THR A 88 5.56 8.54 -15.07
CA THR A 88 6.94 9.02 -15.20
C THR A 88 7.06 10.55 -15.19
N ASP A 89 6.03 11.27 -15.66
CA ASP A 89 6.02 12.73 -15.79
C ASP A 89 5.20 13.41 -14.69
N TYR A 90 4.45 12.61 -13.91
CA TYR A 90 3.45 13.08 -12.97
C TYR A 90 4.00 14.07 -11.94
N ASN A 91 5.06 13.70 -11.23
CA ASN A 91 5.66 14.54 -10.19
C ASN A 91 6.20 15.86 -10.77
N THR A 92 6.82 15.82 -11.96
CA THR A 92 7.33 17.02 -12.64
C THR A 92 6.19 17.97 -12.98
N LYS A 93 5.07 17.46 -13.49
CA LYS A 93 3.90 18.26 -13.83
C LYS A 93 3.23 18.85 -12.59
N VAL A 94 3.07 18.06 -11.52
CA VAL A 94 2.54 18.52 -10.23
C VAL A 94 3.40 19.65 -9.68
N SER A 95 4.72 19.45 -9.59
CA SER A 95 5.65 20.46 -9.11
C SER A 95 5.56 21.76 -9.93
N LEU A 96 5.53 21.67 -11.26
CA LEU A 96 5.40 22.85 -12.12
C LEU A 96 4.07 23.59 -11.87
N ALA A 97 2.95 22.87 -11.80
CA ALA A 97 1.64 23.48 -11.55
C ALA A 97 1.58 24.20 -10.19
N LEU A 98 2.08 23.55 -9.13
CA LEU A 98 2.11 24.12 -7.78
C LEU A 98 3.06 25.33 -7.67
N ASN A 99 4.22 25.30 -8.34
CA ASN A 99 5.18 26.40 -8.33
C ASN A 99 4.69 27.63 -9.10
N THR A 100 3.98 27.44 -10.20
CA THR A 100 3.53 28.55 -11.05
C THR A 100 2.13 29.03 -10.74
N GLY A 101 1.29 28.20 -10.14
CA GLY A 101 -0.15 28.42 -9.99
C GLY A 101 -0.92 28.37 -11.30
N GLU A 102 -0.27 28.04 -12.43
CA GLU A 102 -0.88 27.99 -13.75
C GLU A 102 -1.34 26.57 -14.11
N ASN A 103 -2.51 26.44 -14.69
CA ASN A 103 -3.10 25.15 -15.12
C ASN A 103 -3.20 24.13 -13.97
N CYS A 104 -3.33 24.60 -12.72
CA CYS A 104 -3.62 23.74 -11.60
C CYS A 104 -5.02 23.12 -11.75
N PRO A 105 -5.18 21.81 -11.49
CA PRO A 105 -6.51 21.22 -11.31
C PRO A 105 -7.08 21.66 -9.96
N ASP A 106 -8.35 21.37 -9.72
CA ASP A 106 -8.95 21.58 -8.40
C ASP A 106 -8.41 20.60 -7.36
N VAL A 107 -8.00 19.41 -7.80
CA VAL A 107 -7.52 18.32 -6.94
C VAL A 107 -6.31 17.63 -7.55
N ILE A 108 -5.30 17.36 -6.75
CA ILE A 108 -4.14 16.55 -7.12
C ILE A 108 -4.18 15.26 -6.30
N LEU A 109 -4.23 14.12 -7.00
CA LEU A 109 -4.27 12.82 -6.38
C LEU A 109 -2.86 12.23 -6.19
N TYR A 110 -2.73 11.29 -5.26
CA TYR A 110 -1.54 10.46 -5.07
C TYR A 110 -0.25 11.24 -4.79
N GLN A 111 -0.35 12.27 -3.92
CA GLN A 111 0.76 13.10 -3.46
C GLN A 111 0.88 13.09 -1.93
N ASP A 112 2.07 13.44 -1.44
CA ASP A 112 2.34 13.68 -0.02
C ASP A 112 3.20 14.96 0.14
N THR A 113 3.42 15.37 1.40
CA THR A 113 4.22 16.55 1.72
C THR A 113 5.67 16.19 2.05
N LYS A 114 6.27 15.25 1.32
CA LYS A 114 7.70 14.94 1.40
C LYS A 114 8.48 15.68 0.32
N GLY A 115 9.77 15.89 0.57
CA GLY A 115 10.67 16.55 -0.38
C GLY A 115 10.18 17.97 -0.75
N GLU A 116 10.17 18.29 -2.04
CA GLU A 116 9.80 19.61 -2.56
C GLU A 116 8.39 20.05 -2.15
N ASN A 117 7.44 19.11 -2.05
CA ASN A 117 6.06 19.44 -1.68
C ASN A 117 5.94 20.00 -0.26
N SER A 118 6.86 19.69 0.66
CA SER A 118 6.85 20.30 2.01
C SER A 118 7.13 21.80 1.94
N SER A 119 8.10 22.21 1.15
CA SER A 119 8.41 23.62 0.94
C SER A 119 7.29 24.36 0.20
N LEU A 120 6.68 23.74 -0.82
CA LEU A 120 5.52 24.28 -1.53
C LEU A 120 4.32 24.48 -0.60
N ALA A 121 4.03 23.51 0.27
CA ALA A 121 2.97 23.59 1.26
C ALA A 121 3.20 24.75 2.25
N LEU A 122 4.39 24.85 2.84
CA LEU A 122 4.74 25.91 3.79
C LEU A 122 4.80 27.30 3.15
N ASN A 123 5.08 27.38 1.85
CA ASN A 123 5.03 28.62 1.06
C ASN A 123 3.63 28.98 0.55
N GLY A 124 2.61 28.21 0.90
CA GLY A 124 1.21 28.52 0.61
C GLY A 124 0.73 28.11 -0.78
N ALA A 125 1.44 27.22 -1.49
CA ALA A 125 0.99 26.69 -2.79
C ALA A 125 -0.08 25.60 -2.64
N ILE A 126 -0.20 25.00 -1.43
CA ILE A 126 -1.13 23.91 -1.11
C ILE A 126 -1.99 24.33 0.09
N VAL A 127 -3.27 23.98 0.06
CA VAL A 127 -4.21 24.27 1.14
C VAL A 127 -3.90 23.39 2.37
N PRO A 128 -3.77 23.98 3.58
CA PRO A 128 -3.70 23.18 4.81
C PRO A 128 -5.08 22.61 5.16
N ILE A 129 -5.37 21.43 4.63
CA ILE A 129 -6.69 20.81 4.75
C ILE A 129 -7.11 20.52 6.21
N SER A 130 -6.14 20.40 7.12
CA SER A 130 -6.41 20.28 8.55
C SER A 130 -7.07 21.51 9.18
N ASP A 131 -7.07 22.67 8.50
CA ASP A 131 -7.77 23.86 8.95
C ASP A 131 -9.29 23.78 8.74
N TYR A 132 -9.78 22.75 7.99
CA TYR A 132 -11.19 22.57 7.62
C TYR A 132 -11.76 21.22 8.05
N PRO A 133 -11.62 20.79 9.32
CA PRO A 133 -12.04 19.46 9.76
C PRO A 133 -13.56 19.23 9.63
N GLU A 134 -14.36 20.28 9.68
CA GLU A 134 -15.82 20.21 9.51
C GLU A 134 -16.26 19.98 8.05
N TRP A 135 -15.35 20.11 7.09
CA TRP A 135 -15.62 19.84 5.68
C TRP A 135 -15.21 18.43 5.25
N THR A 136 -14.53 17.69 6.12
CA THR A 136 -14.04 16.33 5.87
C THR A 136 -14.57 15.31 6.87
N PRO A 137 -15.91 15.23 7.09
CA PRO A 137 -16.49 14.37 8.12
C PRO A 137 -16.29 12.88 7.83
N ASN A 138 -16.32 12.45 6.55
CA ASN A 138 -16.14 11.05 6.18
C ASN A 138 -14.68 10.59 6.40
N PHE A 139 -13.72 11.42 6.00
CA PHE A 139 -12.31 11.18 6.29
C PHE A 139 -12.06 11.04 7.80
N ASN A 140 -12.57 11.98 8.60
CA ASN A 140 -12.39 11.94 10.05
C ASN A 140 -13.05 10.70 10.68
N ALA A 141 -14.24 10.33 10.22
CA ALA A 141 -14.92 9.12 10.69
C ALA A 141 -14.14 7.85 10.32
N MET A 142 -13.53 7.82 9.14
CA MET A 142 -12.73 6.68 8.69
C MET A 142 -11.41 6.59 9.47
N VAL A 143 -10.75 7.72 9.74
CA VAL A 143 -9.55 7.78 10.61
C VAL A 143 -9.86 7.23 12.01
N GLU A 144 -11.01 7.61 12.59
CA GLU A 144 -11.45 7.11 13.90
C GLU A 144 -11.78 5.62 13.83
N LYS A 145 -12.53 5.18 12.80
CA LYS A 145 -12.91 3.78 12.59
C LYS A 145 -11.69 2.85 12.51
N LEU A 146 -10.63 3.28 11.82
CA LEU A 146 -9.41 2.51 11.62
C LEU A 146 -8.36 2.72 12.72
N GLY A 147 -8.62 3.60 13.71
CA GLY A 147 -7.68 3.88 14.80
C GLY A 147 -6.39 4.58 14.38
N LEU A 148 -6.44 5.39 13.32
CA LEU A 148 -5.27 6.00 12.68
C LEU A 148 -5.05 7.48 13.06
N LYS A 149 -5.67 7.93 14.17
CA LYS A 149 -5.61 9.34 14.55
C LYS A 149 -4.18 9.85 14.74
N ASP A 150 -3.39 9.15 15.53
CA ASP A 150 -2.02 9.55 15.82
C ASP A 150 -1.15 9.51 14.55
N ASP A 151 -1.34 8.49 13.71
CA ASP A 151 -0.61 8.34 12.45
C ASP A 151 -0.92 9.46 11.44
N VAL A 152 -2.16 9.93 11.41
CA VAL A 152 -2.58 11.06 10.57
C VAL A 152 -2.11 12.40 11.15
N GLU A 153 -2.10 12.57 12.47
CA GLU A 153 -1.54 13.74 13.15
C GLU A 153 -0.02 13.85 12.93
N GLU A 154 0.68 12.73 12.84
CA GLU A 154 2.11 12.70 12.52
C GLU A 154 2.48 13.22 11.12
N LEU A 155 1.53 13.33 10.20
CA LEU A 155 1.75 13.90 8.87
C LEU A 155 1.77 15.43 8.84
N ALA A 156 1.55 16.09 9.99
CA ALA A 156 1.63 17.52 10.09
C ALA A 156 3.08 18.02 9.90
N LEU A 157 3.22 19.11 9.14
CA LEU A 157 4.49 19.79 8.95
C LEU A 157 4.87 20.61 10.21
N LYS A 158 6.01 21.29 10.16
CA LYS A 158 6.57 22.08 11.30
C LYS A 158 5.66 23.22 11.80
N ASP A 159 4.69 23.65 10.99
CA ASP A 159 3.67 24.63 11.37
C ASP A 159 2.47 24.01 12.08
N GLY A 160 2.48 22.69 12.29
CA GLY A 160 1.41 21.92 12.93
C GLY A 160 0.23 21.60 12.01
N LYS A 161 0.34 21.84 10.72
CA LYS A 161 -0.75 21.65 9.76
C LYS A 161 -0.49 20.49 8.81
N ARG A 162 -1.56 19.80 8.42
CA ARG A 162 -1.56 18.74 7.41
C ARG A 162 -2.15 19.28 6.10
N TYR A 163 -1.46 19.02 4.99
CA TYR A 163 -1.75 19.59 3.67
C TYR A 163 -2.32 18.60 2.65
N PHE A 164 -2.62 17.37 3.07
CA PHE A 164 -3.23 16.37 2.22
C PHE A 164 -4.10 15.42 3.04
N MET A 165 -5.05 14.76 2.40
CA MET A 165 -5.85 13.67 2.97
C MET A 165 -5.19 12.36 2.55
N PRO A 166 -4.49 11.63 3.44
CA PRO A 166 -3.74 10.44 3.07
C PRO A 166 -4.65 9.25 2.72
N GLN A 167 -4.09 8.29 1.99
CA GLN A 167 -4.63 6.93 1.99
C GLN A 167 -4.61 6.38 3.40
N LEU A 168 -5.65 5.64 3.76
CA LEU A 168 -5.85 5.03 5.06
C LEU A 168 -5.84 3.51 4.91
N PHE A 169 -4.94 2.84 5.63
CA PHE A 169 -4.83 1.39 5.62
C PHE A 169 -5.26 0.82 6.97
N ASP A 170 -6.21 -0.10 6.93
CA ASP A 170 -6.59 -0.91 8.08
C ASP A 170 -5.37 -1.70 8.59
N GLN A 171 -5.11 -1.67 9.88
CA GLN A 171 -3.88 -2.20 10.45
C GLN A 171 -4.12 -3.44 11.31
N PRO A 172 -3.20 -4.40 11.20
CA PRO A 172 -2.06 -4.48 10.28
C PRO A 172 -2.53 -4.80 8.84
N PHE A 173 -1.99 -4.10 7.85
CA PHE A 173 -2.32 -4.34 6.44
C PHE A 173 -1.20 -5.15 5.76
N TYR A 174 -1.56 -6.27 5.16
CA TYR A 174 -0.64 -7.18 4.48
C TYR A 174 -0.91 -7.17 2.98
N ASP A 175 0.11 -6.91 2.19
CA ASP A 175 0.01 -6.91 0.74
C ASP A 175 0.71 -8.11 0.09
N GLY A 176 1.60 -8.79 0.82
CA GLY A 176 2.36 -9.90 0.27
C GLY A 176 3.18 -10.69 1.28
N GLY A 177 3.84 -11.72 0.82
CA GLY A 177 4.69 -12.61 1.61
C GLY A 177 5.26 -13.76 0.80
N LEU A 178 5.68 -14.81 1.49
CA LEU A 178 6.14 -16.05 0.86
C LEU A 178 4.95 -16.82 0.28
N ILE A 179 4.99 -17.06 -1.02
CA ILE A 179 4.03 -17.86 -1.77
C ILE A 179 4.77 -19.05 -2.38
N MET A 180 4.26 -20.27 -2.18
CA MET A 180 4.89 -21.49 -2.68
C MET A 180 3.85 -22.44 -3.26
N ARG A 181 4.30 -23.36 -4.08
CA ARG A 181 3.51 -24.49 -4.61
C ARG A 181 3.15 -25.47 -3.51
N GLN A 182 1.93 -25.38 -3.01
CA GLN A 182 1.36 -26.27 -2.01
C GLN A 182 1.23 -27.71 -2.54
N ASP A 183 0.83 -27.86 -3.80
CA ASP A 183 0.71 -29.15 -4.46
C ASP A 183 2.02 -29.96 -4.45
N TYR A 184 3.17 -29.28 -4.69
CA TYR A 184 4.48 -29.92 -4.62
C TYR A 184 4.86 -30.34 -3.19
N LEU A 185 4.60 -29.47 -2.19
CA LEU A 185 4.89 -29.81 -0.81
C LEU A 185 4.09 -31.05 -0.37
N GLU A 186 2.81 -31.10 -0.73
CA GLU A 186 1.92 -32.25 -0.41
C GLU A 186 2.38 -33.53 -1.14
N GLU A 187 2.73 -33.45 -2.44
CA GLU A 187 3.25 -34.58 -3.22
C GLU A 187 4.50 -35.21 -2.58
N LYS A 188 5.42 -34.36 -2.12
CA LYS A 188 6.69 -34.79 -1.54
C LYS A 188 6.64 -35.05 -0.04
N GLY A 189 5.54 -34.68 0.63
CA GLY A 189 5.36 -34.85 2.06
C GLY A 189 6.20 -33.88 2.90
N PHE A 190 6.47 -32.69 2.36
CA PHE A 190 7.10 -31.61 3.13
C PHE A 190 6.05 -30.94 4.04
N ASP A 191 6.46 -30.66 5.26
CA ASP A 191 5.76 -29.72 6.12
C ASP A 191 5.89 -28.26 5.60
N ALA A 192 4.98 -27.38 6.01
CA ALA A 192 5.12 -25.95 5.78
C ALA A 192 6.45 -25.42 6.33
N PRO A 193 7.24 -24.65 5.55
CA PRO A 193 8.52 -24.14 6.02
C PRO A 193 8.30 -23.18 7.20
N LYS A 194 9.18 -23.25 8.19
CA LYS A 194 9.21 -22.38 9.38
C LYS A 194 10.47 -21.53 9.44
N THR A 195 11.56 -22.04 8.86
CA THR A 195 12.87 -21.41 8.88
C THR A 195 13.40 -21.22 7.46
N PHE A 196 14.42 -20.39 7.29
CA PHE A 196 15.13 -20.27 6.02
C PHE A 196 15.89 -21.56 5.65
N ASP A 197 16.26 -22.38 6.62
CA ASP A 197 16.86 -23.70 6.35
C ASP A 197 15.81 -24.66 5.78
N ASP A 198 14.57 -24.65 6.28
CA ASP A 198 13.48 -25.44 5.68
C ASP A 198 13.23 -25.02 4.24
N LEU A 199 13.14 -23.70 3.98
CA LEU A 199 13.00 -23.17 2.62
C LEU A 199 14.13 -23.66 1.71
N TYR A 200 15.38 -23.56 2.17
CA TYR A 200 16.54 -24.00 1.40
C TYR A 200 16.46 -25.49 1.02
N GLU A 201 16.12 -26.38 1.96
CA GLU A 201 16.03 -27.82 1.66
C GLU A 201 14.86 -28.13 0.70
N ILE A 202 13.74 -27.41 0.80
CA ILE A 202 12.61 -27.53 -0.15
C ILE A 202 13.04 -27.09 -1.55
N LEU A 203 13.70 -25.92 -1.66
CA LEU A 203 14.19 -25.41 -2.96
C LEU A 203 15.19 -26.39 -3.61
N LYS A 204 16.08 -27.00 -2.82
CA LYS A 204 17.02 -28.03 -3.30
C LYS A 204 16.31 -29.27 -3.82
N ALA A 205 15.32 -29.75 -3.09
CA ALA A 205 14.53 -30.91 -3.52
C ALA A 205 13.81 -30.61 -4.84
N TYR A 206 13.21 -29.42 -4.96
CA TYR A 206 12.58 -28.99 -6.20
C TYR A 206 13.56 -28.94 -7.37
N LYS A 207 14.74 -28.33 -7.15
CA LYS A 207 15.82 -28.26 -8.17
C LYS A 207 16.29 -29.64 -8.61
N ALA A 208 16.36 -30.61 -7.69
CA ALA A 208 16.75 -31.98 -8.02
C ALA A 208 15.70 -32.68 -8.89
N ASP A 209 14.40 -32.46 -8.65
CA ASP A 209 13.31 -32.99 -9.45
C ASP A 209 13.12 -32.23 -10.77
N HIS A 210 13.45 -30.95 -10.80
CA HIS A 210 13.31 -30.04 -11.94
C HIS A 210 14.64 -29.33 -12.25
N PRO A 211 15.61 -30.03 -12.86
CA PRO A 211 16.98 -29.50 -13.02
C PRO A 211 17.11 -28.19 -13.79
N ASP A 212 16.15 -27.91 -14.70
CA ASP A 212 16.13 -26.69 -15.51
C ASP A 212 15.43 -25.52 -14.82
N SER A 213 14.86 -25.72 -13.61
CA SER A 213 14.16 -24.69 -12.85
C SER A 213 15.13 -23.76 -12.11
N TYR A 214 14.64 -22.59 -11.75
CA TYR A 214 15.17 -21.73 -10.68
C TYR A 214 14.10 -21.60 -9.60
N PRO A 215 14.16 -22.44 -8.56
CA PRO A 215 13.03 -22.64 -7.63
C PRO A 215 12.51 -21.38 -6.95
N LEU A 216 13.35 -20.39 -6.62
CA LEU A 216 12.96 -19.13 -6.04
C LEU A 216 13.09 -18.00 -7.07
N THR A 217 11.99 -17.35 -7.41
CA THR A 217 11.93 -16.15 -8.26
C THR A 217 11.38 -14.96 -7.50
N THR A 218 11.37 -13.79 -8.12
CA THR A 218 10.83 -12.56 -7.55
C THR A 218 9.87 -11.87 -8.52
N LEU A 219 8.82 -11.25 -7.99
CA LEU A 219 7.92 -10.39 -8.76
C LEU A 219 8.55 -9.00 -8.93
N VAL A 220 8.53 -8.46 -10.14
CA VAL A 220 8.92 -7.09 -10.53
C VAL A 220 10.40 -6.77 -10.32
N ALA A 221 10.94 -6.92 -9.12
CA ALA A 221 12.32 -6.57 -8.81
C ALA A 221 12.79 -7.27 -7.51
N PRO A 222 14.10 -7.45 -7.31
CA PRO A 222 14.63 -8.14 -6.14
C PRO A 222 14.22 -7.51 -4.81
N TYR A 223 13.88 -6.23 -4.81
CA TYR A 223 13.53 -5.52 -3.60
C TYR A 223 12.26 -6.05 -2.90
N VAL A 224 11.28 -6.60 -3.62
CA VAL A 224 10.09 -7.22 -3.00
C VAL A 224 10.53 -8.39 -2.11
N THR A 225 11.37 -9.27 -2.66
CA THR A 225 11.95 -10.39 -1.91
C THR A 225 12.81 -9.90 -0.74
N TYR A 226 13.69 -8.92 -0.95
CA TYR A 226 14.58 -8.41 0.08
C TYR A 226 13.78 -7.78 1.23
N ARG A 227 12.81 -6.91 0.93
CA ARG A 227 11.95 -6.26 1.92
C ARG A 227 11.23 -7.27 2.83
N MET A 228 10.79 -8.39 2.28
CA MET A 228 10.00 -9.39 3.03
C MET A 228 10.86 -10.40 3.80
N MET A 229 12.13 -10.58 3.42
CA MET A 229 13.04 -11.52 4.09
C MET A 229 13.89 -10.85 5.18
N MET A 230 14.42 -9.65 4.90
CA MET A 230 15.39 -8.95 5.76
C MET A 230 14.94 -8.73 7.21
N PRO A 231 13.66 -8.46 7.52
CA PRO A 231 13.21 -8.26 8.90
C PRO A 231 13.53 -9.45 9.81
N SER A 232 13.45 -10.67 9.31
CA SER A 232 13.82 -11.88 10.08
C SER A 232 15.32 -12.02 10.33
N PHE A 233 16.14 -11.21 9.67
CA PHE A 233 17.57 -11.05 9.95
C PHE A 233 17.85 -9.82 10.84
N GLY A 234 16.82 -9.06 11.26
CA GLY A 234 16.97 -7.86 12.08
C GLY A 234 17.43 -6.62 11.31
N ILE A 235 17.29 -6.63 9.99
CA ILE A 235 17.77 -5.57 9.09
C ILE A 235 16.70 -5.14 8.09
N SER A 236 16.92 -3.96 7.49
CA SER A 236 16.13 -3.45 6.38
C SER A 236 16.95 -2.40 5.63
N PHE A 237 17.41 -2.68 4.42
CA PHE A 237 18.19 -1.76 3.59
C PHE A 237 17.92 -1.97 2.10
N GLY A 238 18.55 -1.16 1.23
CA GLY A 238 18.26 -1.14 -0.21
C GLY A 238 17.12 -0.17 -0.57
N LYS A 239 16.88 0.03 -1.86
CA LYS A 239 15.90 1.02 -2.40
C LYS A 239 14.48 0.83 -1.90
N SER A 240 14.15 -0.34 -1.39
CA SER A 240 12.82 -0.68 -0.88
C SER A 240 12.80 -1.01 0.59
N SER A 241 13.81 -0.53 1.32
CA SER A 241 13.77 -0.68 2.77
C SER A 241 12.51 -0.01 3.32
N SER A 242 11.81 -0.70 4.20
CA SER A 242 10.62 -0.18 4.88
C SER A 242 10.90 1.05 5.74
N SER A 243 12.17 1.24 6.13
CA SER A 243 12.63 2.46 6.81
C SER A 243 12.69 3.68 5.86
N GLY A 244 12.60 3.48 4.54
CA GLY A 244 12.74 4.55 3.55
C GLY A 244 14.14 5.17 3.48
N THR A 245 15.11 4.66 4.27
CA THR A 245 16.46 5.24 4.37
C THR A 245 17.40 4.71 3.29
N GLY A 246 17.14 3.50 2.78
CA GLY A 246 18.02 2.80 1.84
C GLY A 246 19.30 2.21 2.45
N ALA A 247 19.74 2.68 3.61
CA ALA A 247 21.01 2.28 4.23
C ALA A 247 20.90 1.88 5.70
N LEU A 248 19.95 2.45 6.41
CA LEU A 248 19.79 2.28 7.85
C LEU A 248 18.71 1.28 8.19
N SER A 249 18.95 0.50 9.23
CA SER A 249 17.96 -0.35 9.90
C SER A 249 17.61 0.24 11.27
N TYR A 250 16.49 -0.18 11.85
CA TYR A 250 16.04 0.29 13.15
C TYR A 250 16.14 -0.80 14.20
N ASP A 251 16.81 -0.52 15.31
CA ASP A 251 16.90 -1.41 16.46
C ASP A 251 15.74 -1.12 17.41
N TYR A 252 14.73 -2.01 17.43
CA TYR A 252 13.51 -1.83 18.23
C TYR A 252 13.76 -1.99 19.75
N GLU A 253 14.85 -2.65 20.16
CA GLU A 253 15.20 -2.78 21.57
C GLU A 253 15.85 -1.51 22.09
N LYS A 254 16.74 -0.90 21.30
CA LYS A 254 17.43 0.34 21.66
C LYS A 254 16.63 1.59 21.33
N GLY A 255 15.70 1.51 20.37
CA GLY A 255 14.92 2.64 19.90
C GLY A 255 15.73 3.62 19.03
N GLU A 256 16.69 3.12 18.25
CA GLU A 256 17.59 3.93 17.43
C GLU A 256 17.87 3.30 16.07
N TYR A 257 18.23 4.13 15.10
CA TYR A 257 18.75 3.68 13.81
C TYR A 257 20.23 3.27 13.92
N PHE A 258 20.62 2.29 13.09
CA PHE A 258 22.02 1.86 12.95
C PHE A 258 22.35 1.58 11.48
N GLU A 259 23.63 1.46 11.17
CA GLU A 259 24.15 1.25 9.81
C GLU A 259 23.92 -0.21 9.34
N GLY A 260 22.65 -0.57 9.22
CA GLY A 260 22.22 -1.96 9.01
C GLY A 260 22.81 -2.61 7.77
N CYS A 261 23.03 -1.86 6.68
CA CYS A 261 23.57 -2.40 5.44
C CYS A 261 25.03 -2.90 5.54
N ILE A 262 25.78 -2.46 6.55
CA ILE A 262 27.19 -2.89 6.81
C ILE A 262 27.33 -3.72 8.08
N SER A 263 26.22 -4.17 8.67
CA SER A 263 26.22 -5.02 9.86
C SER A 263 26.58 -6.48 9.56
N GLU A 264 26.91 -7.26 10.60
CA GLU A 264 27.14 -8.71 10.42
C GLU A 264 25.84 -9.44 10.04
N GLU A 265 24.68 -8.95 10.47
CA GLU A 265 23.37 -9.45 10.08
C GLU A 265 23.13 -9.29 8.57
N ALA A 266 23.53 -8.15 8.00
CA ALA A 266 23.49 -7.93 6.56
C ALA A 266 24.42 -8.89 5.83
N ARG A 267 25.62 -9.12 6.36
CA ARG A 267 26.58 -10.04 5.79
C ARG A 267 26.08 -11.49 5.83
N GLU A 268 25.42 -11.90 6.91
CA GLU A 268 24.79 -13.22 7.04
C GLU A 268 23.66 -13.40 6.04
N TYR A 269 22.77 -12.41 5.93
CA TYR A 269 21.70 -12.39 4.92
C TYR A 269 22.26 -12.54 3.49
N LEU A 270 23.27 -11.74 3.14
CA LEU A 270 23.89 -11.79 1.82
C LEU A 270 24.62 -13.12 1.56
N ARG A 271 25.16 -13.78 2.58
CA ARG A 271 25.71 -15.15 2.47
C ARG A 271 24.62 -16.15 2.11
N PHE A 272 23.46 -16.03 2.74
CA PHE A 272 22.31 -16.88 2.43
C PHE A 272 21.85 -16.68 0.97
N MET A 273 21.69 -15.44 0.53
CA MET A 273 21.31 -15.13 -0.86
C MET A 273 22.35 -15.60 -1.88
N ASN A 274 23.64 -15.38 -1.60
CA ASN A 274 24.73 -15.89 -2.45
C ASN A 274 24.72 -17.42 -2.54
N LYS A 275 24.48 -18.12 -1.44
CA LYS A 275 24.34 -19.58 -1.42
C LYS A 275 23.22 -20.05 -2.34
N LEU A 276 22.03 -19.43 -2.24
CA LEU A 276 20.90 -19.74 -3.13
C LEU A 276 21.27 -19.51 -4.60
N TYR A 277 21.92 -18.39 -4.90
CA TYR A 277 22.34 -18.06 -6.26
C TYR A 277 23.38 -19.03 -6.81
N ALA A 278 24.44 -19.31 -6.05
CA ALA A 278 25.53 -20.17 -6.45
C ALA A 278 25.08 -21.62 -6.71
N GLU A 279 24.06 -22.10 -6.00
CA GLU A 279 23.48 -23.42 -6.18
C GLU A 279 22.38 -23.47 -7.25
N GLY A 280 22.10 -22.35 -7.93
CA GLY A 280 21.06 -22.26 -8.95
C GLY A 280 19.64 -22.40 -8.39
N LEU A 281 19.44 -22.08 -7.11
CA LEU A 281 18.14 -22.09 -6.44
C LEU A 281 17.42 -20.75 -6.57
N LEU A 282 18.14 -19.68 -6.85
CA LEU A 282 17.66 -18.33 -7.03
C LEU A 282 17.67 -17.97 -8.52
N ASP A 283 16.60 -17.34 -9.00
CA ASP A 283 16.45 -16.90 -10.38
C ASP A 283 17.53 -15.86 -10.73
N PRO A 284 18.41 -16.13 -11.72
CA PRO A 284 19.49 -15.21 -12.07
C PRO A 284 19.00 -13.89 -12.69
N GLU A 285 17.76 -13.84 -13.19
CA GLU A 285 17.18 -12.63 -13.75
C GLU A 285 16.70 -11.65 -12.68
N MET A 286 16.67 -12.06 -11.40
CA MET A 286 16.20 -11.19 -10.31
C MET A 286 17.08 -9.96 -10.06
N ALA A 287 18.31 -9.90 -10.59
CA ALA A 287 19.16 -8.70 -10.51
C ALA A 287 18.64 -7.53 -11.38
N ALA A 288 17.62 -7.77 -12.20
CA ALA A 288 16.95 -6.77 -13.00
C ALA A 288 15.42 -6.84 -12.77
N PRO A 289 14.67 -5.79 -13.05
CA PRO A 289 13.21 -5.87 -13.01
C PRO A 289 12.71 -6.98 -13.93
N ILE A 290 11.95 -7.93 -13.39
CA ILE A 290 11.30 -9.00 -14.15
C ILE A 290 9.89 -8.49 -14.53
N ASP A 291 9.56 -8.61 -15.81
CA ASP A 291 8.21 -8.36 -16.29
C ASP A 291 7.19 -9.28 -15.58
N GLY A 292 6.04 -8.72 -15.20
CA GLY A 292 5.02 -9.47 -14.47
C GLY A 292 4.49 -10.69 -15.21
N ASP A 293 4.38 -10.62 -16.55
CA ASP A 293 3.96 -11.74 -17.38
C ASP A 293 5.04 -12.84 -17.43
N VAL A 294 6.33 -12.45 -17.47
CA VAL A 294 7.46 -13.40 -17.40
C VAL A 294 7.49 -14.11 -16.05
N TRP A 295 7.33 -13.36 -14.95
CA TRP A 295 7.26 -13.92 -13.62
C TRP A 295 6.07 -14.89 -13.48
N SER A 296 4.86 -14.46 -13.88
CA SER A 296 3.66 -15.29 -13.83
C SER A 296 3.83 -16.58 -14.62
N THR A 297 4.43 -16.51 -15.81
CA THR A 297 4.77 -17.68 -16.64
C THR A 297 5.73 -18.62 -15.94
N LYS A 298 6.80 -18.11 -15.29
CA LYS A 298 7.74 -18.96 -14.53
C LYS A 298 7.05 -19.73 -13.41
N MET A 299 6.16 -19.07 -12.68
CA MET A 299 5.39 -19.71 -11.62
C MET A 299 4.39 -20.72 -12.16
N ALA A 300 3.57 -20.34 -13.16
CA ALA A 300 2.50 -21.18 -13.72
C ALA A 300 3.03 -22.45 -14.43
N THR A 301 4.22 -22.38 -15.03
CA THR A 301 4.84 -23.53 -15.73
C THR A 301 5.70 -24.41 -14.82
N GLY A 302 5.91 -24.01 -13.56
CA GLY A 302 6.79 -24.72 -12.64
C GLY A 302 8.28 -24.49 -12.90
N ALA A 303 8.66 -23.49 -13.70
CA ALA A 303 10.05 -23.04 -13.80
C ALA A 303 10.54 -22.42 -12.47
N ALA A 304 9.61 -21.93 -11.65
CA ALA A 304 9.80 -21.58 -10.25
C ALA A 304 8.70 -22.21 -9.39
N MET A 305 9.01 -22.45 -8.10
CA MET A 305 8.06 -23.03 -7.15
C MET A 305 7.70 -22.08 -5.99
N ALA A 306 8.54 -21.08 -5.76
CA ALA A 306 8.44 -20.16 -4.65
C ALA A 306 8.74 -18.73 -5.11
N THR A 307 8.08 -17.79 -4.46
CA THR A 307 8.29 -16.36 -4.68
C THR A 307 7.93 -15.58 -3.42
N TYR A 308 8.51 -14.38 -3.28
CA TYR A 308 7.96 -13.34 -2.43
C TYR A 308 7.21 -12.37 -3.32
N ALA A 309 5.90 -12.30 -3.16
CA ALA A 309 5.01 -11.54 -4.05
C ALA A 309 3.75 -11.06 -3.32
N TYR A 310 2.93 -10.30 -4.03
CA TYR A 310 1.62 -9.84 -3.56
C TYR A 310 0.58 -10.97 -3.66
N TYR A 311 -0.35 -11.02 -2.70
CA TYR A 311 -1.34 -12.09 -2.59
C TYR A 311 -2.38 -12.06 -3.71
N ASP A 312 -2.63 -10.89 -4.29
CA ASP A 312 -3.52 -10.69 -5.43
C ASP A 312 -3.08 -11.45 -6.69
N GLN A 313 -1.80 -11.88 -6.75
CA GLN A 313 -1.25 -12.61 -7.89
C GLN A 313 -1.60 -14.11 -7.89
N ILE A 314 -1.99 -14.69 -6.73
CA ILE A 314 -2.19 -16.15 -6.59
C ILE A 314 -3.21 -16.66 -7.60
N GLY A 315 -4.42 -16.07 -7.62
CA GLY A 315 -5.52 -16.53 -8.48
C GLY A 315 -5.20 -16.47 -9.98
N GLY A 316 -4.51 -15.41 -10.42
CA GLY A 316 -4.08 -15.26 -11.81
C GLY A 316 -3.08 -16.34 -12.24
N VAL A 317 -2.08 -16.61 -11.40
CA VAL A 317 -1.08 -17.66 -11.67
C VAL A 317 -1.71 -19.05 -11.66
N GLU A 318 -2.60 -19.37 -10.71
CA GLU A 318 -3.32 -20.66 -10.66
C GLU A 318 -4.17 -20.86 -11.91
N THR A 319 -4.85 -19.81 -12.36
CA THR A 319 -5.68 -19.86 -13.58
C THR A 319 -4.85 -20.07 -14.84
N ALA A 320 -3.65 -19.49 -14.90
CA ALA A 320 -2.74 -19.60 -16.05
C ALA A 320 -1.99 -20.95 -16.13
N SER A 321 -1.97 -21.72 -15.03
CA SER A 321 -1.24 -22.99 -14.99
C SER A 321 -1.99 -24.12 -15.69
N GLU A 322 -1.25 -24.88 -16.52
CA GLU A 322 -1.73 -26.12 -17.14
C GLU A 322 -1.33 -27.39 -16.34
N ILE A 323 -0.66 -27.23 -15.20
CA ILE A 323 -0.25 -28.33 -14.35
C ILE A 323 -1.47 -28.86 -13.58
N ASP A 324 -1.75 -30.15 -13.69
CA ASP A 324 -2.88 -30.78 -13.00
C ASP A 324 -2.69 -30.70 -11.47
N GLY A 325 -3.72 -30.19 -10.77
CA GLY A 325 -3.69 -30.01 -9.33
C GLY A 325 -2.80 -28.86 -8.83
N PHE A 326 -2.32 -27.98 -9.73
CA PHE A 326 -1.50 -26.83 -9.36
C PHE A 326 -2.19 -25.98 -8.29
N LYS A 327 -1.47 -25.71 -7.20
CA LYS A 327 -1.99 -24.91 -6.10
C LYS A 327 -0.88 -24.07 -5.47
N LEU A 328 -1.12 -22.79 -5.33
CA LEU A 328 -0.29 -21.87 -4.58
C LEU A 328 -0.85 -21.65 -3.17
N GLN A 329 0.02 -21.41 -2.23
CA GLN A 329 -0.36 -21.05 -0.86
C GLN A 329 0.58 -19.98 -0.31
N MET A 330 0.01 -19.07 0.47
CA MET A 330 0.74 -18.12 1.29
C MET A 330 1.24 -18.78 2.57
N TYR A 331 2.48 -18.46 2.94
CA TYR A 331 3.11 -18.93 4.18
C TYR A 331 3.48 -17.75 5.09
N PRO A 332 3.53 -17.96 6.42
CA PRO A 332 4.03 -16.95 7.35
C PRO A 332 5.49 -16.59 7.06
N SER A 333 5.93 -15.43 7.56
CA SER A 333 7.36 -15.08 7.56
C SER A 333 8.18 -16.14 8.27
N LEU A 334 9.31 -16.48 7.67
CA LEU A 334 10.19 -17.52 8.17
C LEU A 334 11.05 -17.01 9.33
N GLU A 335 11.37 -17.89 10.27
CA GLU A 335 12.28 -17.61 11.36
C GLU A 335 13.72 -17.53 10.83
N GLY A 336 14.35 -16.39 11.09
CA GLY A 336 15.77 -16.12 10.87
C GLY A 336 16.51 -15.85 12.19
N PRO A 337 17.74 -15.33 12.14
CA PRO A 337 18.55 -15.06 13.32
C PRO A 337 17.89 -14.08 14.33
N ALA A 338 17.08 -13.15 13.86
CA ALA A 338 16.36 -12.19 14.68
C ALA A 338 14.95 -12.67 15.10
N GLY A 339 14.53 -13.84 14.66
CA GLY A 339 13.17 -14.37 14.81
C GLY A 339 12.38 -14.35 13.51
N ALA A 340 11.08 -14.65 13.58
CA ALA A 340 10.18 -14.50 12.43
C ALA A 340 9.57 -13.10 12.49
N HIS A 341 9.86 -12.27 11.48
CA HIS A 341 9.35 -10.92 11.41
C HIS A 341 8.71 -10.61 10.07
N HIS A 342 7.57 -9.93 10.13
CA HIS A 342 6.86 -9.39 8.97
C HIS A 342 6.62 -7.89 9.16
N GLN A 343 6.93 -7.12 8.13
CA GLN A 343 6.60 -5.70 8.13
C GLN A 343 5.30 -5.47 7.34
N PRO A 344 4.26 -4.94 7.98
CA PRO A 344 3.03 -4.58 7.30
C PRO A 344 3.26 -3.36 6.39
N LYS A 345 2.29 -3.09 5.54
CA LYS A 345 2.25 -1.84 4.77
C LYS A 345 2.16 -0.63 5.74
N SER A 346 2.62 0.54 5.27
CA SER A 346 2.45 1.79 6.01
C SER A 346 0.97 2.02 6.36
N LYS A 347 0.71 2.59 7.51
CA LYS A 347 -0.64 2.92 7.99
C LYS A 347 -1.31 4.04 7.19
N THR A 348 -0.49 4.89 6.56
CA THR A 348 -0.94 5.96 5.68
C THR A 348 -0.10 5.95 4.41
N GLY A 349 -0.70 6.40 3.30
CA GLY A 349 -0.04 6.51 2.01
C GLY A 349 -0.07 7.93 1.46
N LYS A 350 0.25 8.05 0.17
CA LYS A 350 0.03 9.28 -0.59
C LYS A 350 -1.46 9.62 -0.59
N GLY A 351 -1.78 10.90 -0.77
CA GLY A 351 -3.16 11.34 -0.59
C GLY A 351 -3.63 12.36 -1.62
N ILE A 352 -4.62 13.11 -1.20
CA ILE A 352 -5.32 14.13 -1.98
C ILE A 352 -4.87 15.49 -1.50
N MET A 353 -4.38 16.33 -2.42
CA MET A 353 -4.02 17.72 -2.17
C MET A 353 -4.96 18.67 -2.89
N PHE A 354 -5.18 19.85 -2.30
CA PHE A 354 -5.87 20.98 -2.90
C PHE A 354 -4.86 22.10 -3.17
N PRO A 355 -4.61 22.49 -4.44
CA PRO A 355 -3.82 23.67 -4.75
C PRO A 355 -4.43 24.94 -4.15
N ALA A 356 -3.62 25.94 -3.85
CA ALA A 356 -4.09 27.21 -3.29
C ALA A 356 -5.16 27.90 -4.19
N SER A 357 -5.06 27.74 -5.52
CA SER A 357 -6.05 28.24 -6.47
C SER A 357 -7.45 27.67 -6.25
N THR A 358 -7.58 26.47 -5.71
CA THR A 358 -8.88 25.87 -5.39
C THR A 358 -9.56 26.60 -4.24
N ALA A 359 -8.78 27.12 -3.27
CA ALA A 359 -9.34 27.91 -2.18
C ALA A 359 -9.86 29.29 -2.61
N GLU A 360 -9.52 29.75 -3.83
CA GLU A 360 -10.05 30.99 -4.41
C GLU A 360 -11.44 30.83 -5.03
N ARG A 361 -11.94 29.59 -5.14
CA ARG A 361 -13.28 29.30 -5.67
C ARG A 361 -14.36 29.69 -4.65
N ASP A 362 -15.44 30.26 -5.14
CA ASP A 362 -16.61 30.60 -4.32
C ASP A 362 -17.29 29.35 -3.72
N ASP A 363 -17.11 28.18 -4.36
CA ASP A 363 -17.67 26.88 -3.95
C ASP A 363 -16.61 25.94 -3.33
N PHE A 364 -15.51 26.47 -2.78
CA PHE A 364 -14.41 25.67 -2.24
C PHE A 364 -14.85 24.67 -1.16
N GLU A 365 -15.73 25.07 -0.23
CA GLU A 365 -16.30 24.14 0.76
C GLU A 365 -17.01 22.97 0.09
N GLN A 366 -17.79 23.22 -0.95
CA GLN A 366 -18.53 22.18 -1.66
C GLN A 366 -17.57 21.23 -2.40
N VAL A 367 -16.50 21.76 -2.99
CA VAL A 367 -15.43 20.94 -3.61
C VAL A 367 -14.80 20.00 -2.58
N VAL A 368 -14.41 20.50 -1.40
CA VAL A 368 -13.80 19.67 -0.35
C VAL A 368 -14.77 18.60 0.14
N ARG A 369 -16.05 18.98 0.41
CA ARG A 369 -17.09 18.04 0.85
C ARG A 369 -17.38 16.96 -0.19
N ALA A 370 -17.42 17.32 -1.48
CA ALA A 370 -17.65 16.36 -2.55
C ALA A 370 -16.47 15.38 -2.70
N VAL A 371 -15.25 15.85 -2.54
CA VAL A 371 -14.05 15.01 -2.52
C VAL A 371 -14.04 14.08 -1.30
N ASP A 372 -14.41 14.59 -0.12
CA ASP A 372 -14.54 13.78 1.09
C ASP A 372 -15.58 12.66 0.92
N GLU A 373 -16.76 13.00 0.33
CA GLU A 373 -17.79 12.00 0.02
C GLU A 373 -17.31 10.96 -0.99
N MET A 374 -16.70 11.42 -2.10
CA MET A 374 -16.28 10.55 -3.22
C MET A 374 -15.23 9.51 -2.81
N PHE A 375 -14.33 9.86 -1.87
CA PHE A 375 -13.19 9.01 -1.57
C PHE A 375 -13.22 8.36 -0.18
N PHE A 376 -13.93 8.95 0.79
CA PHE A 376 -13.87 8.50 2.18
C PHE A 376 -15.20 8.07 2.78
N SER A 377 -16.34 8.31 2.11
CA SER A 377 -17.61 7.76 2.60
C SER A 377 -17.60 6.24 2.58
N GLU A 378 -18.36 5.62 3.48
CA GLU A 378 -18.46 4.13 3.56
C GLU A 378 -18.93 3.53 2.24
N GLU A 379 -19.91 4.18 1.59
CA GLU A 379 -20.48 3.74 0.31
C GLU A 379 -19.45 3.85 -0.82
N CYS A 380 -18.85 5.02 -1.02
CA CYS A 380 -17.89 5.24 -2.09
C CYS A 380 -16.60 4.43 -1.89
N SER A 381 -16.10 4.32 -0.65
CA SER A 381 -14.92 3.50 -0.36
C SER A 381 -15.17 2.01 -0.61
N THR A 382 -16.41 1.54 -0.45
CA THR A 382 -16.81 0.18 -0.82
C THR A 382 -16.82 0.00 -2.33
N ILE A 383 -17.35 1.00 -3.08
CA ILE A 383 -17.33 0.97 -4.55
C ILE A 383 -15.91 0.96 -5.09
N TRP A 384 -15.01 1.80 -4.54
CA TRP A 384 -13.60 1.79 -4.96
C TRP A 384 -12.91 0.45 -4.72
N CYS A 385 -13.31 -0.30 -3.71
CA CYS A 385 -12.74 -1.61 -3.37
C CYS A 385 -13.41 -2.76 -4.12
N LEU A 386 -14.75 -2.88 -4.04
CA LEU A 386 -15.51 -4.06 -4.46
C LEU A 386 -16.38 -3.82 -5.70
N GLY A 387 -16.51 -2.57 -6.13
CA GLY A 387 -17.44 -2.18 -7.19
C GLY A 387 -18.87 -2.03 -6.68
N VAL A 388 -19.85 -2.35 -7.53
CA VAL A 388 -21.27 -2.10 -7.29
C VAL A 388 -22.01 -3.41 -7.06
N GLU A 389 -22.73 -3.52 -5.94
CA GLU A 389 -23.58 -4.68 -5.63
C GLU A 389 -24.62 -4.91 -6.75
N GLY A 390 -24.78 -6.17 -7.14
CA GLY A 390 -25.60 -6.57 -8.28
C GLY A 390 -24.90 -6.46 -9.65
N THR A 391 -23.69 -5.89 -9.72
CA THR A 391 -22.88 -5.79 -10.94
C THR A 391 -21.56 -6.53 -10.83
N THR A 392 -20.73 -6.19 -9.86
CA THR A 392 -19.44 -6.83 -9.63
C THR A 392 -19.52 -7.94 -8.58
N TYR A 393 -20.42 -7.83 -7.63
CA TYR A 393 -20.65 -8.82 -6.60
C TYR A 393 -22.12 -8.82 -6.12
N THR A 394 -22.49 -9.85 -5.36
CA THR A 394 -23.71 -9.93 -4.55
C THR A 394 -23.35 -10.42 -3.15
N MET A 395 -24.28 -10.26 -2.19
CA MET A 395 -24.12 -10.78 -0.83
C MET A 395 -24.91 -12.09 -0.65
N ASP A 396 -24.24 -13.12 -0.10
CA ASP A 396 -24.89 -14.33 0.41
C ASP A 396 -24.66 -14.41 1.93
N GLY A 397 -25.58 -13.86 2.70
CA GLY A 397 -25.39 -13.57 4.11
C GLY A 397 -24.31 -12.51 4.31
N ASP A 398 -23.23 -12.84 5.00
CA ASP A 398 -22.07 -11.95 5.21
C ASP A 398 -20.94 -12.21 4.18
N LYS A 399 -21.17 -13.10 3.21
CA LYS A 399 -20.16 -13.49 2.22
C LYS A 399 -20.34 -12.71 0.93
N ILE A 400 -19.22 -12.16 0.41
CA ILE A 400 -19.15 -11.57 -0.92
C ILE A 400 -19.07 -12.68 -1.96
N VAL A 401 -19.97 -12.63 -2.97
CA VAL A 401 -19.98 -13.54 -4.12
C VAL A 401 -19.77 -12.70 -5.37
N TYR A 402 -18.60 -12.85 -5.96
CA TYR A 402 -18.25 -12.10 -7.19
C TYR A 402 -19.04 -12.59 -8.39
N SER A 403 -19.25 -11.69 -9.36
CA SER A 403 -19.94 -12.01 -10.62
C SER A 403 -19.17 -13.04 -11.44
N ASP A 404 -19.88 -13.78 -12.30
CA ASP A 404 -19.27 -14.77 -13.20
C ASP A 404 -18.22 -14.15 -14.13
N ASP A 405 -18.37 -12.87 -14.48
CA ASP A 405 -17.44 -12.10 -15.29
C ASP A 405 -16.07 -11.92 -14.60
N LEU A 406 -16.07 -11.78 -13.28
CA LEU A 406 -14.84 -11.67 -12.49
C LEU A 406 -14.22 -13.06 -12.22
N THR A 407 -15.03 -14.01 -11.81
CA THR A 407 -14.55 -15.34 -11.40
C THR A 407 -14.07 -16.19 -12.58
N SER A 408 -14.58 -15.96 -13.80
CA SER A 408 -14.15 -16.65 -15.02
C SER A 408 -13.03 -15.93 -15.79
N SER A 409 -12.57 -14.78 -15.30
CA SER A 409 -11.54 -14.01 -16.00
C SER A 409 -10.16 -14.71 -15.91
N PRO A 410 -9.43 -14.85 -17.04
CA PRO A 410 -8.08 -15.40 -17.02
C PRO A 410 -7.07 -14.50 -16.28
N ASP A 411 -7.39 -13.21 -16.09
CA ASP A 411 -6.54 -12.27 -15.37
C ASP A 411 -6.77 -12.29 -13.84
N GLY A 412 -7.73 -13.11 -13.37
CA GLY A 412 -8.16 -13.15 -11.99
C GLY A 412 -9.08 -11.97 -11.59
N ILE A 413 -9.70 -12.09 -10.42
CA ILE A 413 -10.70 -11.13 -9.93
C ILE A 413 -10.10 -9.74 -9.78
N TYR A 414 -8.98 -9.63 -9.06
CA TYR A 414 -8.37 -8.35 -8.71
C TYR A 414 -7.98 -7.54 -9.94
N LYS A 415 -7.23 -8.14 -10.88
CA LYS A 415 -6.79 -7.47 -12.11
C LYS A 415 -7.97 -7.05 -12.98
N THR A 416 -8.98 -7.91 -13.09
CA THR A 416 -10.19 -7.60 -13.88
C THR A 416 -10.98 -6.46 -13.26
N MET A 417 -11.08 -6.41 -11.93
CA MET A 417 -11.71 -5.29 -11.23
C MET A 417 -10.99 -3.96 -11.52
N GLN A 418 -9.66 -3.96 -11.48
CA GLN A 418 -8.87 -2.76 -11.78
C GLN A 418 -9.06 -2.30 -13.21
N VAL A 419 -8.82 -3.17 -14.19
CA VAL A 419 -8.77 -2.79 -15.60
C VAL A 419 -10.16 -2.45 -16.15
N LYS A 420 -11.18 -3.25 -15.80
CA LYS A 420 -12.52 -3.14 -16.37
C LYS A 420 -13.43 -2.19 -15.63
N TYR A 421 -13.33 -2.17 -14.30
CA TYR A 421 -14.26 -1.45 -13.45
C TYR A 421 -13.64 -0.26 -12.71
N GLY A 422 -12.29 -0.14 -12.68
CA GLY A 422 -11.56 0.89 -11.96
C GLY A 422 -11.54 0.70 -10.45
N CYS A 423 -11.90 -0.50 -9.97
CA CYS A 423 -11.90 -0.83 -8.55
C CYS A 423 -10.50 -1.30 -8.11
N GLY A 424 -10.00 -0.81 -6.97
CA GLY A 424 -8.63 -1.11 -6.53
C GLY A 424 -7.54 -0.44 -7.36
N ALA A 425 -7.91 0.54 -8.20
CA ALA A 425 -6.95 1.34 -8.96
C ALA A 425 -6.23 2.31 -8.02
N ASP A 426 -4.91 2.15 -7.88
CA ASP A 426 -4.13 2.81 -6.84
C ASP A 426 -4.21 4.27 -6.95
N PRO A 427 -4.26 5.17 -7.76
CA PRO A 427 -4.48 6.58 -7.45
C PRO A 427 -5.88 6.97 -6.99
N PHE A 428 -6.89 6.10 -7.07
CA PHE A 428 -8.26 6.40 -6.67
C PHE A 428 -8.72 5.70 -5.38
N GLN A 429 -8.11 4.58 -4.99
CA GLN A 429 -8.50 3.92 -3.75
C GLN A 429 -7.76 4.56 -2.55
N PHE A 430 -8.51 5.25 -1.69
CA PHE A 430 -7.95 5.94 -0.53
C PHE A 430 -8.26 5.27 0.80
N VAL A 431 -9.15 4.28 0.84
CA VAL A 431 -9.49 3.52 2.05
C VAL A 431 -9.32 2.03 1.79
N TRP A 432 -8.43 1.41 2.54
CA TRP A 432 -8.07 -0.01 2.44
C TRP A 432 -8.48 -0.71 3.75
N ILE A 433 -9.49 -1.56 3.69
CA ILE A 433 -10.01 -2.33 4.83
C ILE A 433 -9.68 -3.79 4.61
N ASN A 434 -8.92 -4.40 5.50
CA ASN A 434 -8.41 -5.77 5.38
C ASN A 434 -9.49 -6.79 4.98
N GLU A 435 -10.66 -6.74 5.62
CA GLU A 435 -11.76 -7.66 5.31
C GLU A 435 -12.22 -7.55 3.85
N ARG A 436 -12.34 -6.33 3.34
CA ARG A 436 -12.71 -6.06 1.93
C ARG A 436 -11.60 -6.47 0.99
N GLU A 437 -10.35 -6.12 1.32
CA GLU A 437 -9.19 -6.44 0.49
C GLU A 437 -9.03 -7.96 0.34
N MET A 438 -9.04 -8.69 1.46
CA MET A 438 -8.89 -10.14 1.46
C MET A 438 -10.00 -10.87 0.73
N SER A 439 -11.22 -10.31 0.71
CA SER A 439 -12.36 -10.91 0.00
C SER A 439 -12.15 -11.00 -1.53
N LYS A 440 -11.25 -10.20 -2.08
CA LYS A 440 -10.89 -10.22 -3.52
C LYS A 440 -10.09 -11.46 -3.92
N TYR A 441 -9.51 -12.19 -2.97
CA TYR A 441 -8.64 -13.34 -3.24
C TYR A 441 -9.41 -14.66 -3.34
N ASP A 442 -10.73 -14.58 -3.51
CA ASP A 442 -11.62 -15.67 -3.82
C ASP A 442 -11.46 -16.85 -2.82
N GLU A 443 -11.29 -18.08 -3.33
CA GLU A 443 -11.13 -19.28 -2.50
C GLU A 443 -9.85 -19.29 -1.65
N ASN A 444 -8.87 -18.45 -1.98
CA ASN A 444 -7.65 -18.25 -1.19
C ASN A 444 -7.88 -17.37 0.06
N TYR A 445 -8.98 -16.62 0.13
CA TYR A 445 -9.30 -15.70 1.22
C TYR A 445 -9.19 -16.35 2.61
N ALA A 446 -9.84 -17.50 2.80
CA ALA A 446 -9.82 -18.18 4.09
C ALA A 446 -8.41 -18.62 4.51
N GLN A 447 -7.60 -19.07 3.56
CA GLN A 447 -6.22 -19.49 3.80
C GLN A 447 -5.31 -18.29 4.11
N ILE A 448 -5.42 -17.22 3.34
CA ILE A 448 -4.65 -15.98 3.55
C ILE A 448 -5.00 -15.40 4.93
N ASN A 449 -6.28 -15.25 5.24
CA ASN A 449 -6.75 -14.71 6.52
C ASN A 449 -6.28 -15.55 7.72
N LYS A 450 -6.27 -16.88 7.58
CA LYS A 450 -5.74 -17.78 8.61
C LYS A 450 -4.23 -17.57 8.83
N THR A 451 -3.47 -17.37 7.76
CA THR A 451 -2.02 -17.12 7.85
C THR A 451 -1.73 -15.76 8.50
N VAL A 452 -2.46 -14.72 8.10
CA VAL A 452 -2.37 -13.38 8.71
C VAL A 452 -2.68 -13.43 10.21
N ALA A 453 -3.81 -14.04 10.60
CA ALA A 453 -4.17 -14.22 12.00
C ALA A 453 -3.12 -15.02 12.79
N GLY A 454 -2.50 -16.02 12.17
CA GLY A 454 -1.41 -16.77 12.80
C GLY A 454 -0.14 -15.94 13.01
N MET A 455 0.17 -15.01 12.11
CA MET A 455 1.29 -14.07 12.29
C MET A 455 1.01 -13.07 13.41
N GLU A 456 -0.22 -12.57 13.52
CA GLU A 456 -0.65 -11.68 14.61
C GLU A 456 -0.57 -12.38 15.97
N ASP A 457 -1.15 -13.58 16.08
CA ASP A 457 -1.13 -14.39 17.30
C ASP A 457 0.30 -14.78 17.71
N GLY A 458 1.18 -15.02 16.75
CA GLY A 458 2.59 -15.36 16.95
C GLY A 458 3.49 -14.18 17.28
N ASN A 459 2.97 -12.95 17.31
CA ASN A 459 3.74 -11.71 17.47
C ASN A 459 4.86 -11.54 16.42
N VAL A 460 4.58 -11.98 15.20
CA VAL A 460 5.52 -11.90 14.05
C VAL A 460 5.55 -10.49 13.45
N ILE A 461 4.50 -9.70 13.72
CA ILE A 461 4.34 -8.37 13.14
C ILE A 461 5.29 -7.39 13.81
N GLN A 462 6.14 -6.78 13.02
CA GLN A 462 7.06 -5.75 13.48
C GLN A 462 6.54 -4.36 13.05
N PRO A 463 6.41 -3.37 13.95
CA PRO A 463 5.97 -2.03 13.55
C PRO A 463 6.94 -1.40 12.57
N LEU A 464 6.47 -0.42 11.80
CA LEU A 464 7.37 0.37 10.96
C LEU A 464 8.29 1.24 11.85
N PRO A 465 9.54 1.49 11.42
CA PRO A 465 10.44 2.39 12.13
C PRO A 465 9.84 3.81 12.22
N PRO A 466 10.05 4.54 13.32
CA PRO A 466 9.55 5.91 13.45
C PRO A 466 10.24 6.85 12.44
N THR A 467 9.48 7.73 11.82
CA THR A 467 10.02 8.71 10.85
C THR A 467 10.65 9.90 11.58
N PRO A 468 11.90 10.29 11.29
CA PRO A 468 12.52 11.49 11.86
C PRO A 468 11.81 12.77 11.42
N LEU A 469 11.81 13.80 12.27
CA LEU A 469 11.31 15.14 11.96
C LEU A 469 12.46 16.03 11.55
N PHE A 470 12.75 16.11 10.27
CA PHE A 470 13.75 17.01 9.74
C PHE A 470 13.19 18.43 9.56
N ASP A 471 14.02 19.45 9.78
CA ASP A 471 13.81 20.75 9.17
C ASP A 471 14.25 20.72 7.69
N ASP A 472 13.91 21.78 6.94
CA ASP A 472 14.15 21.81 5.49
C ASP A 472 15.63 21.61 5.12
N LEU A 473 16.56 22.22 5.87
CA LEU A 473 17.99 22.11 5.62
C LEU A 473 18.50 20.68 5.93
N THR A 474 18.10 20.14 7.07
CA THR A 474 18.46 18.76 7.46
C THR A 474 17.87 17.74 6.48
N ALA A 475 16.66 17.98 5.96
CA ALA A 475 16.04 17.12 4.95
C ALA A 475 16.83 17.12 3.63
N GLU A 476 17.29 18.30 3.17
CA GLU A 476 18.15 18.41 1.98
C GLU A 476 19.50 17.72 2.18
N ASP A 477 20.13 17.92 3.33
CA ASP A 477 21.39 17.27 3.67
C ASP A 477 21.23 15.75 3.73
N ALA A 478 20.19 15.25 4.40
CA ALA A 478 19.86 13.81 4.47
C ALA A 478 19.64 13.21 3.07
N ALA A 479 18.86 13.87 2.21
CA ALA A 479 18.61 13.42 0.85
C ALA A 479 19.89 13.39 0.00
N SER A 480 20.79 14.33 0.21
CA SER A 480 22.09 14.39 -0.49
C SER A 480 23.03 13.22 -0.15
N LEU A 481 22.92 12.68 1.07
CA LEU A 481 23.66 11.49 1.53
C LEU A 481 22.96 10.20 1.14
N GLN A 482 21.62 10.17 1.21
CA GLN A 482 20.81 8.97 0.96
C GLN A 482 21.00 8.41 -0.44
N THR A 483 20.93 9.25 -1.47
CA THR A 483 20.97 8.77 -2.87
C THR A 483 22.29 8.07 -3.21
N PRO A 484 23.50 8.64 -2.96
CA PRO A 484 24.74 7.96 -3.23
C PRO A 484 24.93 6.66 -2.41
N LEU A 485 24.46 6.66 -1.16
CA LEU A 485 24.47 5.45 -0.31
C LEU A 485 23.60 4.36 -0.93
N ALA A 486 22.35 4.65 -1.24
CA ALA A 486 21.40 3.68 -1.79
C ALA A 486 21.90 3.11 -3.13
N ASP A 487 22.41 3.95 -4.03
CA ASP A 487 22.92 3.51 -5.33
C ASP A 487 24.16 2.61 -5.20
N SER A 488 25.09 2.94 -4.31
CA SER A 488 26.26 2.11 -4.06
C SER A 488 25.90 0.78 -3.39
N ILE A 489 24.97 0.80 -2.42
CA ILE A 489 24.47 -0.42 -1.75
C ILE A 489 23.89 -1.40 -2.77
N GLU A 490 23.05 -0.97 -3.71
CA GLU A 490 22.46 -1.84 -4.74
C GLU A 490 23.55 -2.54 -5.58
N VAL A 491 24.55 -1.78 -6.01
CA VAL A 491 25.67 -2.35 -6.79
C VAL A 491 26.43 -3.43 -6.00
N TRP A 492 26.64 -3.21 -4.69
CA TRP A 492 27.34 -4.17 -3.85
C TRP A 492 26.47 -5.39 -3.50
N ILE A 493 25.17 -5.19 -3.25
CA ILE A 493 24.22 -6.31 -3.04
C ILE A 493 24.27 -7.25 -4.24
N ASP A 494 24.09 -6.72 -5.46
CA ASP A 494 24.11 -7.52 -6.68
C ASP A 494 25.46 -8.26 -6.84
N ALA A 495 26.56 -7.57 -6.56
CA ALA A 495 27.89 -8.15 -6.65
C ALA A 495 28.11 -9.28 -5.64
N PHE A 496 27.64 -9.14 -4.41
CA PHE A 496 27.74 -10.17 -3.38
C PHE A 496 26.80 -11.34 -3.65
N VAL A 497 25.55 -11.08 -4.02
CA VAL A 497 24.57 -12.14 -4.31
C VAL A 497 25.02 -12.98 -5.51
N THR A 498 25.47 -12.35 -6.60
CA THR A 498 25.98 -13.07 -7.80
C THR A 498 27.36 -13.70 -7.62
N GLY A 499 28.08 -13.35 -6.55
CA GLY A 499 29.43 -13.84 -6.28
C GLY A 499 30.51 -13.17 -7.13
N SER A 500 30.20 -12.08 -7.84
CA SER A 500 31.22 -11.29 -8.56
C SER A 500 32.13 -10.52 -7.60
N LYS A 501 31.71 -10.35 -6.35
CA LYS A 501 32.46 -9.93 -5.18
C LYS A 501 32.29 -10.94 -4.06
N SER A 502 33.34 -11.12 -3.25
CA SER A 502 33.37 -12.09 -2.16
C SER A 502 33.04 -11.40 -0.82
N LEU A 503 32.08 -11.93 -0.09
CA LEU A 503 31.78 -11.50 1.28
C LEU A 503 32.92 -11.71 2.26
N ASP A 504 33.93 -12.56 1.91
CA ASP A 504 35.07 -12.81 2.76
C ASP A 504 36.24 -11.87 2.49
N THR A 505 36.44 -11.42 1.25
CA THR A 505 37.60 -10.62 0.86
C THR A 505 37.28 -9.19 0.49
N ASP A 506 36.05 -8.89 0.03
CA ASP A 506 35.67 -7.57 -0.44
C ASP A 506 34.75 -6.81 0.58
N TRP A 507 34.32 -7.47 1.66
CA TRP A 507 33.44 -6.87 2.67
C TRP A 507 34.04 -5.61 3.30
N ASP A 508 35.33 -5.65 3.67
CA ASP A 508 36.00 -4.50 4.27
C ASP A 508 36.06 -3.29 3.30
N ALA A 509 36.21 -3.57 1.99
CA ALA A 509 36.19 -2.51 0.97
C ALA A 509 34.79 -1.90 0.83
N TYR A 510 33.73 -2.72 0.90
CA TYR A 510 32.35 -2.25 0.93
C TYR A 510 32.07 -1.36 2.16
N VAL A 511 32.43 -1.84 3.34
CA VAL A 511 32.28 -1.06 4.60
C VAL A 511 33.03 0.27 4.51
N ALA A 512 34.27 0.26 3.97
CA ALA A 512 35.05 1.48 3.81
C ALA A 512 34.40 2.47 2.83
N GLU A 513 33.78 1.98 1.75
CA GLU A 513 33.06 2.80 0.81
C GLU A 513 31.83 3.45 1.45
N MET A 514 31.00 2.70 2.20
CA MET A 514 29.85 3.24 2.91
C MET A 514 30.26 4.34 3.92
N LYS A 515 31.37 4.15 4.63
CA LYS A 515 31.94 5.16 5.54
C LYS A 515 32.43 6.40 4.80
N ASN A 516 33.03 6.23 3.62
CA ASN A 516 33.43 7.37 2.77
C ASN A 516 32.21 8.14 2.22
N LEU A 517 31.08 7.46 2.01
CA LEU A 517 29.78 8.05 1.67
C LEU A 517 29.03 8.60 2.89
N GLN A 518 29.71 8.69 4.04
CA GLN A 518 29.22 9.33 5.27
C GLN A 518 28.00 8.63 5.90
N ILE A 519 27.92 7.31 5.85
CA ILE A 519 26.80 6.55 6.46
C ILE A 519 26.65 6.84 7.96
N GLU A 520 27.77 7.04 8.70
CA GLU A 520 27.74 7.34 10.13
C GLU A 520 27.11 8.72 10.41
N GLU A 521 27.38 9.73 9.59
CA GLU A 521 26.74 11.04 9.68
C GLU A 521 25.25 10.96 9.32
N PHE A 522 24.92 10.20 8.28
CA PHE A 522 23.54 9.94 7.88
C PHE A 522 22.75 9.26 9.01
N CYS A 523 23.32 8.24 9.65
CA CYS A 523 22.73 7.57 10.80
C CYS A 523 22.51 8.51 11.98
N LYS A 524 23.51 9.34 12.28
CA LYS A 524 23.43 10.36 13.33
C LYS A 524 22.32 11.37 13.07
N MET A 525 22.16 11.85 11.83
CA MET A 525 21.09 12.80 11.47
C MET A 525 19.70 12.18 11.76
N TYR A 526 19.49 10.91 11.44
CA TYR A 526 18.24 10.21 11.73
C TYR A 526 17.98 10.16 13.24
N ASN A 527 18.96 9.71 14.03
CA ASN A 527 18.81 9.54 15.47
C ASN A 527 18.63 10.88 16.23
N ASP A 528 19.31 11.93 15.80
CA ASP A 528 19.19 13.27 16.42
C ASP A 528 17.80 13.89 16.21
N ASN A 529 17.07 13.45 15.18
CA ASN A 529 15.77 14.00 14.79
C ASN A 529 14.59 13.04 15.03
N LEU A 530 14.80 11.91 15.72
CA LEU A 530 13.71 11.05 16.16
C LEU A 530 12.77 11.81 17.11
N ARG A 531 11.47 11.60 16.93
CA ARG A 531 10.47 12.07 17.91
C ARG A 531 10.72 11.38 19.24
N LYS A 532 10.83 12.13 20.31
CA LYS A 532 11.03 11.65 21.68
C LYS A 532 9.70 11.48 22.38
#